data_0e56f9bededabed603ba379146bd23fa
#
_entry.id   0e56f9bededabed603ba379146bd23fa
#
_cell.length_a   1.000
_cell.length_b   1.000
_cell.length_c   1.000
_cell.angle_alpha   90.00
_cell.angle_beta   90.00
_cell.angle_gamma   90.00
#
_symmetry.space_group_name_H-M   'P 1'
#
loop_
_entity.id
_entity.type
_entity.pdbx_description
1 polymer ?
#
loop_
_entity_poly.entity_id
_entity_poly.type
_entity_poly.pdbx_seq_one_letter_code
_entity_poly.pdbx_strand_id
1 'polypeptide(L)'
;MAQATSPLRESPRRKTTNMDQQRASTNKGLCNGVSSSQYKSVSLVAEGHGQRIISVLQNFRDQNLFFDFHIYVKDEVFPCHRCVLAACSDFFRAMFEVNMKERDDGSVTISNLSPQAVKVFLDYAYTGKTQITEENVDMLFQLSSFLQVSLLSKACSDFLIKSIDLMNCFQLLAISESYGCSRLFHHALEFALKHFSLLLQSSDFFEMNVDVLEKCLDADELNVPGEDSVLNAVLSWTKHNLDKRHKLMPHLINKVRLHQISEPLLLQCLKSEDLLLKSTNCCGLIEDAIKNVQDFGGLFPDARLSTTEKYIFVHKTEQNGQRQHTFCYNINTDKWMELPQIHIGDLPGSSVSCYAEKIFVTGGCKGTCCRAVRLHINERYHDATDDTWCYSPVNNDYSLVSAMKKPRTMHASVMAVNQLFVIGGKTRGSHNIRSLLDVESYSPLTKVWKSVSRLPRGIYYPEATACKHFIYVLGSEVEITDVFNPSLDCFFKYNAETDQWSELVAEFGQFFHATLVKAIPVNFTLYICDLSTYKVYSFCPVTCVWKGEGSFECAGFNAGAVGIEDKIYILGGDYAPDEITDEVQVYHSNRSEWEEVSPMPRALTEFHCCVIQFSKQSDPWMSSHL
;
A
#
# COMPACT_ATOMS: atom_id res chain seq x y z
N MET A 1 35.43 -29.28 33.58
CA MET A 1 34.98 -30.61 34.02
C MET A 1 33.83 -31.02 33.11
N ALA A 2 34.15 -31.95 32.27
CA ALA A 2 33.43 -33.08 31.74
C ALA A 2 32.08 -32.78 31.07
N GLN A 3 32.00 -32.76 29.77
CA GLN A 3 31.85 -33.85 28.76
C GLN A 3 30.64 -34.77 29.00
N ALA A 4 29.70 -34.72 28.07
CA ALA A 4 29.22 -35.92 27.39
C ALA A 4 28.35 -35.55 26.16
N THR A 5 28.87 -35.95 25.03
CA THR A 5 28.28 -36.04 23.68
C THR A 5 27.47 -37.30 23.51
N SER A 6 26.39 -37.28 22.73
CA SER A 6 26.04 -38.42 21.87
C SER A 6 24.94 -38.08 20.86
N PRO A 7 24.80 -38.84 19.76
CA PRO A 7 24.55 -38.25 18.44
C PRO A 7 23.16 -38.53 17.88
N LEU A 8 22.80 -37.66 16.91
CA LEU A 8 21.63 -37.73 16.03
C LEU A 8 21.65 -38.95 15.11
N ARG A 9 20.55 -39.66 15.01
CA ARG A 9 20.25 -40.65 13.98
C ARG A 9 19.42 -40.02 12.87
N GLU A 10 19.99 -39.99 11.68
CA GLU A 10 19.33 -39.75 10.41
C GLU A 10 18.44 -40.92 10.01
N SER A 11 17.31 -40.66 9.42
CA SER A 11 16.48 -41.59 8.68
C SER A 11 16.29 -41.13 7.23
N PRO A 12 16.28 -42.07 6.25
CA PRO A 12 16.54 -41.73 4.86
C PRO A 12 15.28 -41.37 4.06
N ARG A 13 15.47 -40.41 3.15
CA ARG A 13 14.54 -40.00 2.10
C ARG A 13 14.22 -41.16 1.14
N ARG A 14 12.92 -41.35 0.84
CA ARG A 14 12.49 -42.15 -0.33
C ARG A 14 12.15 -41.20 -1.48
N LYS A 15 12.83 -41.43 -2.60
CA LYS A 15 12.56 -40.85 -3.92
C LYS A 15 11.36 -41.54 -4.54
N THR A 16 10.45 -40.75 -5.09
CA THR A 16 9.42 -41.20 -6.02
C THR A 16 9.93 -41.02 -7.45
N THR A 17 9.87 -42.06 -8.24
CA THR A 17 9.99 -41.99 -9.70
C THR A 17 8.73 -42.59 -10.32
N ASN A 18 8.12 -41.79 -11.22
CA ASN A 18 7.10 -42.19 -12.19
C ASN A 18 7.70 -43.14 -13.24
N MET A 19 6.91 -44.06 -13.77
CA MET A 19 6.75 -44.30 -15.21
C MET A 19 5.66 -45.32 -15.53
N ASP A 20 4.78 -44.87 -16.27
CA ASP A 20 3.92 -45.23 -17.40
C ASP A 20 3.94 -46.68 -17.95
N GLN A 21 2.72 -47.16 -18.13
CA GLN A 21 2.07 -47.63 -19.36
C GLN A 21 2.57 -48.90 -20.10
N GLN A 22 1.60 -49.74 -20.29
CA GLN A 22 1.17 -50.40 -21.54
C GLN A 22 1.47 -51.90 -21.77
N ARG A 23 0.39 -52.55 -22.07
CA ARG A 23 0.09 -53.59 -23.07
C ARG A 23 0.00 -55.04 -22.68
N ALA A 24 -1.16 -55.50 -23.03
CA ALA A 24 -1.68 -56.85 -23.12
C ALA A 24 -0.81 -57.79 -24.00
N SER A 25 -0.82 -59.08 -23.67
CA SER A 25 -1.36 -60.13 -24.54
C SER A 25 -1.02 -61.52 -24.00
N THR A 26 -2.05 -62.32 -23.92
CA THR A 26 -2.15 -63.78 -24.19
C THR A 26 -0.88 -64.66 -24.13
N ASN A 27 -0.83 -65.68 -23.26
CA ASN A 27 -1.01 -67.03 -23.73
C ASN A 27 -1.05 -68.10 -22.60
N LYS A 28 -1.72 -69.20 -22.90
CA LYS A 28 -2.01 -70.40 -22.13
C LYS A 28 -0.77 -71.18 -21.72
N GLY A 29 -0.80 -71.82 -20.58
CA GLY A 29 0.06 -72.93 -20.22
C GLY A 29 -0.30 -73.50 -18.85
N LEU A 30 -0.90 -74.67 -18.86
CA LEU A 30 -1.14 -75.52 -17.71
C LEU A 30 0.17 -75.85 -16.98
N CYS A 31 0.14 -75.86 -15.63
CA CYS A 31 0.55 -77.01 -14.84
C CYS A 31 0.43 -76.73 -13.33
N ASN A 32 0.00 -77.76 -12.64
CA ASN A 32 -0.30 -77.94 -11.23
C ASN A 32 0.80 -77.44 -10.27
N GLY A 33 0.42 -76.83 -9.16
CA GLY A 33 1.29 -76.65 -8.00
C GLY A 33 0.60 -75.87 -6.88
N VAL A 34 0.11 -76.55 -5.90
CA VAL A 34 -0.12 -76.18 -4.49
C VAL A 34 -0.35 -74.66 -4.22
N SER A 35 -1.59 -74.28 -3.99
CA SER A 35 -2.01 -72.95 -3.61
C SER A 35 -1.59 -72.63 -2.17
N SER A 36 -0.60 -71.81 -1.99
CA SER A 36 -0.52 -70.93 -0.82
C SER A 36 -1.61 -69.88 -0.97
N SER A 37 -2.55 -69.84 -0.05
CA SER A 37 -3.60 -68.83 -0.02
C SER A 37 -2.97 -67.42 0.12
N GLN A 38 -2.79 -66.71 -0.99
CA GLN A 38 -2.56 -65.29 -1.00
C GLN A 38 -3.87 -64.61 -0.59
N TYR A 39 -3.96 -64.13 0.64
CA TYR A 39 -4.98 -63.20 1.05
C TYR A 39 -4.78 -61.91 0.22
N LYS A 40 -5.56 -61.79 -0.83
CA LYS A 40 -5.66 -60.54 -1.57
C LYS A 40 -6.34 -59.52 -0.62
N SER A 41 -5.60 -58.52 -0.18
CA SER A 41 -6.17 -57.40 0.55
C SER A 41 -7.16 -56.66 -0.36
N VAL A 42 -8.38 -56.53 0.08
CA VAL A 42 -9.39 -55.71 -0.60
C VAL A 42 -9.52 -54.42 0.19
N SER A 43 -9.21 -53.28 -0.43
CA SER A 43 -9.49 -51.98 0.15
C SER A 43 -10.96 -51.64 -0.10
N LEU A 44 -11.72 -51.46 0.98
CA LEU A 44 -13.09 -50.97 0.91
C LEU A 44 -13.09 -49.44 1.15
N VAL A 45 -13.50 -48.66 0.16
CA VAL A 45 -13.80 -47.24 0.29
C VAL A 45 -15.32 -47.09 0.29
N ALA A 46 -15.89 -46.79 1.45
CA ALA A 46 -17.33 -46.57 1.59
C ALA A 46 -17.65 -45.11 1.29
N GLU A 47 -18.06 -44.80 0.07
CA GLU A 47 -18.55 -43.46 -0.30
C GLU A 47 -19.76 -43.08 0.56
N GLY A 48 -19.80 -41.84 1.07
CA GLY A 48 -20.87 -41.30 1.93
C GLY A 48 -20.84 -41.81 3.38
N HIS A 49 -19.76 -42.51 3.83
CA HIS A 49 -19.67 -43.02 5.19
C HIS A 49 -19.76 -41.89 6.24
N GLY A 50 -19.09 -40.76 6.02
CA GLY A 50 -19.15 -39.60 6.90
C GLY A 50 -20.58 -39.03 7.01
N GLN A 51 -21.29 -38.90 5.88
CA GLN A 51 -22.68 -38.43 5.87
C GLN A 51 -23.62 -39.36 6.63
N ARG A 52 -23.38 -40.68 6.56
CA ARG A 52 -24.18 -41.67 7.31
C ARG A 52 -23.93 -41.53 8.81
N ILE A 53 -22.70 -41.34 9.26
CA ILE A 53 -22.37 -41.09 10.68
C ILE A 53 -23.09 -39.85 11.19
N ILE A 54 -23.02 -38.76 10.46
CA ILE A 54 -23.68 -37.48 10.83
C ILE A 54 -25.19 -37.69 10.94
N SER A 55 -25.82 -38.36 9.97
CA SER A 55 -27.28 -38.64 10.01
C SER A 55 -27.67 -39.47 11.22
N VAL A 56 -26.84 -40.43 11.64
CA VAL A 56 -27.10 -41.24 12.85
C VAL A 56 -26.95 -40.41 14.11
N LEU A 57 -25.95 -39.54 14.20
CA LEU A 57 -25.78 -38.63 15.33
C LEU A 57 -26.95 -37.62 15.45
N GLN A 58 -27.48 -37.16 14.32
CA GLN A 58 -28.70 -36.35 14.30
C GLN A 58 -29.90 -37.11 14.85
N ASN A 59 -30.11 -38.38 14.40
CA ASN A 59 -31.17 -39.23 14.93
C ASN A 59 -31.03 -39.48 16.44
N PHE A 60 -29.80 -39.64 16.96
CA PHE A 60 -29.56 -39.75 18.40
C PHE A 60 -30.00 -38.49 19.14
N ARG A 61 -29.72 -37.33 18.60
CA ARG A 61 -30.18 -36.05 19.16
C ARG A 61 -31.71 -35.98 19.16
N ASP A 62 -32.36 -36.30 18.05
CA ASP A 62 -33.83 -36.21 17.90
C ASP A 62 -34.56 -37.18 18.83
N GLN A 63 -33.94 -38.33 19.15
CA GLN A 63 -34.48 -39.34 20.05
C GLN A 63 -34.03 -39.22 21.50
N ASN A 64 -33.26 -38.14 21.85
CA ASN A 64 -32.69 -37.91 23.17
C ASN A 64 -31.79 -39.07 23.66
N LEU A 65 -30.96 -39.64 22.79
CA LEU A 65 -30.09 -40.75 23.09
C LEU A 65 -28.61 -40.34 23.20
N PHE A 66 -27.88 -40.97 24.15
CA PHE A 66 -26.44 -40.91 24.30
C PHE A 66 -25.83 -39.51 24.59
N PHE A 67 -26.61 -38.59 25.12
CA PHE A 67 -26.08 -37.29 25.54
C PHE A 67 -25.09 -37.44 26.69
N ASP A 68 -24.00 -36.65 26.60
CA ASP A 68 -22.95 -36.62 27.61
C ASP A 68 -22.56 -35.17 28.01
N PHE A 69 -23.33 -34.16 27.51
CA PHE A 69 -23.12 -32.74 27.83
C PHE A 69 -24.42 -31.93 27.73
N HIS A 70 -24.54 -30.85 28.53
CA HIS A 70 -25.68 -29.94 28.55
C HIS A 70 -25.24 -28.50 28.44
N ILE A 71 -25.83 -27.73 27.53
CA ILE A 71 -25.63 -26.27 27.42
C ILE A 71 -26.86 -25.58 28.01
N TYR A 72 -26.63 -24.76 29.02
CA TYR A 72 -27.65 -23.92 29.65
C TYR A 72 -27.58 -22.52 29.10
N VAL A 73 -28.68 -22.01 28.52
CA VAL A 73 -28.77 -20.65 28.01
C VAL A 73 -30.06 -20.02 28.48
N LYS A 74 -30.01 -19.07 29.37
CA LYS A 74 -31.16 -18.52 30.09
C LYS A 74 -31.98 -19.67 30.73
N ASP A 75 -33.24 -19.81 30.35
CA ASP A 75 -34.18 -20.84 30.89
C ASP A 75 -34.23 -22.11 30.04
N GLU A 76 -33.44 -22.21 28.97
CA GLU A 76 -33.41 -23.35 28.06
C GLU A 76 -32.19 -24.24 28.26
N VAL A 77 -32.40 -25.56 28.11
CA VAL A 77 -31.36 -26.58 28.22
C VAL A 77 -31.23 -27.33 26.91
N PHE A 78 -30.02 -27.43 26.42
CA PHE A 78 -29.71 -28.10 25.16
C PHE A 78 -28.81 -29.30 25.42
N PRO A 79 -29.38 -30.54 25.41
CA PRO A 79 -28.58 -31.76 25.49
C PRO A 79 -27.79 -31.99 24.21
N CYS A 80 -26.53 -32.37 24.34
CA CYS A 80 -25.57 -32.45 23.23
C CYS A 80 -24.59 -33.62 23.40
N HIS A 81 -23.85 -33.93 22.33
CA HIS A 81 -22.73 -34.87 22.33
C HIS A 81 -21.40 -34.07 22.30
N ARG A 82 -20.53 -34.32 23.28
CA ARG A 82 -19.18 -33.66 23.35
C ARG A 82 -18.39 -33.79 22.07
N CYS A 83 -18.41 -35.00 21.47
CA CYS A 83 -17.65 -35.24 20.23
C CYS A 83 -18.12 -34.37 19.06
N VAL A 84 -19.43 -34.10 18.94
CA VAL A 84 -19.96 -33.19 17.91
C VAL A 84 -19.59 -31.75 18.19
N LEU A 85 -19.76 -31.30 19.44
CA LEU A 85 -19.37 -29.93 19.84
C LEU A 85 -17.88 -29.68 19.61
N ALA A 86 -17.00 -30.60 20.05
CA ALA A 86 -15.56 -30.48 19.89
C ALA A 86 -15.11 -30.52 18.42
N ALA A 87 -15.84 -31.26 17.57
CA ALA A 87 -15.56 -31.33 16.15
C ALA A 87 -15.90 -30.03 15.41
N CYS A 88 -16.89 -29.25 15.90
CA CYS A 88 -17.40 -28.06 15.25
C CYS A 88 -16.90 -26.74 15.86
N SER A 89 -16.40 -26.77 17.11
CA SER A 89 -16.07 -25.56 17.89
C SER A 89 -14.75 -25.73 18.62
N ASP A 90 -13.81 -24.84 18.37
CA ASP A 90 -12.52 -24.81 19.07
C ASP A 90 -12.70 -24.44 20.55
N PHE A 91 -13.70 -23.63 20.88
CA PHE A 91 -14.07 -23.32 22.26
C PHE A 91 -14.44 -24.58 23.06
N PHE A 92 -15.35 -25.40 22.51
CA PHE A 92 -15.72 -26.66 23.16
C PHE A 92 -14.59 -27.68 23.15
N ARG A 93 -13.80 -27.73 22.09
CA ARG A 93 -12.61 -28.61 22.04
C ARG A 93 -11.65 -28.28 23.16
N ALA A 94 -11.27 -27.01 23.31
CA ALA A 94 -10.39 -26.54 24.37
C ALA A 94 -10.97 -26.84 25.77
N MET A 95 -12.28 -26.61 25.97
CA MET A 95 -12.98 -26.91 27.21
C MET A 95 -12.90 -28.39 27.59
N PHE A 96 -13.02 -29.30 26.62
CA PHE A 96 -12.98 -30.74 26.90
C PHE A 96 -11.57 -31.32 27.00
N GLU A 97 -10.57 -30.70 26.38
CA GLU A 97 -9.15 -31.11 26.45
C GLU A 97 -8.50 -30.69 27.77
N VAL A 98 -8.86 -29.52 28.29
CA VAL A 98 -8.30 -28.99 29.55
C VAL A 98 -9.16 -29.46 30.73
N ASN A 99 -8.55 -29.64 31.91
CA ASN A 99 -9.28 -29.95 33.15
C ASN A 99 -10.05 -28.73 33.66
N MET A 100 -11.14 -28.42 32.98
CA MET A 100 -12.08 -27.37 33.41
C MET A 100 -13.24 -27.99 34.18
N LYS A 101 -13.83 -27.22 35.09
CA LYS A 101 -14.96 -27.63 35.92
C LYS A 101 -16.16 -28.06 35.06
N GLU A 102 -16.44 -27.34 33.99
CA GLU A 102 -17.53 -27.60 33.04
C GLU A 102 -17.41 -28.98 32.34
N ARG A 103 -16.18 -29.44 32.14
CA ARG A 103 -15.89 -30.78 31.63
C ARG A 103 -16.34 -31.86 32.62
N ASP A 104 -15.99 -31.69 33.89
CA ASP A 104 -16.28 -32.69 34.95
C ASP A 104 -17.77 -32.66 35.36
N ASP A 105 -18.38 -31.46 35.41
CA ASP A 105 -19.78 -31.24 35.68
C ASP A 105 -20.71 -31.71 34.55
N GLY A 106 -20.16 -31.91 33.34
CA GLY A 106 -20.93 -32.34 32.14
C GLY A 106 -21.86 -31.26 31.60
N SER A 107 -21.59 -29.98 31.95
CA SER A 107 -22.46 -28.87 31.59
C SER A 107 -21.76 -27.52 31.57
N VAL A 108 -22.30 -26.59 30.77
CA VAL A 108 -21.86 -25.19 30.72
C VAL A 108 -23.07 -24.25 30.70
N THR A 109 -22.96 -23.14 31.41
CA THR A 109 -23.94 -22.05 31.38
C THR A 109 -23.37 -20.88 30.58
N ILE A 110 -24.06 -20.47 29.50
CA ILE A 110 -23.64 -19.34 28.64
C ILE A 110 -24.69 -18.24 28.74
N SER A 111 -24.37 -17.15 29.43
CA SER A 111 -25.31 -16.06 29.70
C SER A 111 -25.52 -15.11 28.55
N ASN A 112 -24.50 -14.95 27.68
CA ASN A 112 -24.44 -13.89 26.67
C ASN A 112 -24.99 -14.28 25.30
N LEU A 113 -25.50 -15.50 25.14
CA LEU A 113 -26.06 -15.97 23.88
C LEU A 113 -27.57 -16.04 23.92
N SER A 114 -28.20 -15.96 22.75
CA SER A 114 -29.63 -16.20 22.64
C SER A 114 -29.92 -17.72 22.49
N PRO A 115 -30.97 -18.27 23.12
CA PRO A 115 -31.35 -19.65 22.92
C PRO A 115 -31.60 -20.01 21.45
N GLN A 116 -32.18 -19.09 20.70
CA GLN A 116 -32.40 -19.26 19.26
C GLN A 116 -31.09 -19.43 18.47
N ALA A 117 -30.06 -18.66 18.79
CA ALA A 117 -28.74 -18.79 18.16
C ALA A 117 -28.14 -20.18 18.43
N VAL A 118 -28.22 -20.64 19.69
CA VAL A 118 -27.70 -21.97 20.07
C VAL A 118 -28.45 -23.09 19.36
N LYS A 119 -29.78 -22.97 19.19
CA LYS A 119 -30.57 -23.93 18.43
C LYS A 119 -30.10 -24.03 16.98
N VAL A 120 -29.95 -22.90 16.30
CA VAL A 120 -29.46 -22.83 14.90
C VAL A 120 -28.01 -23.37 14.80
N PHE A 121 -27.17 -23.06 15.77
CA PHE A 121 -25.81 -23.62 15.83
C PHE A 121 -25.81 -25.15 15.98
N LEU A 122 -26.64 -25.68 16.86
CA LEU A 122 -26.76 -27.14 17.04
C LEU A 122 -27.28 -27.81 15.78
N ASP A 123 -28.26 -27.22 15.11
CA ASP A 123 -28.75 -27.72 13.83
C ASP A 123 -27.64 -27.74 12.79
N TYR A 124 -26.82 -26.69 12.73
CA TYR A 124 -25.62 -26.65 11.90
C TYR A 124 -24.60 -27.72 12.31
N ALA A 125 -24.29 -27.86 13.60
CA ALA A 125 -23.30 -28.82 14.10
C ALA A 125 -23.64 -30.28 13.75
N TYR A 126 -24.96 -30.64 13.75
CA TYR A 126 -25.41 -31.98 13.42
C TYR A 126 -25.78 -32.22 11.95
N THR A 127 -25.92 -31.17 11.15
CA THR A 127 -26.33 -31.31 9.74
C THR A 127 -25.30 -30.79 8.75
N GLY A 128 -24.41 -29.93 9.21
CA GLY A 128 -23.49 -29.15 8.36
C GLY A 128 -24.19 -28.09 7.51
N LYS A 129 -25.48 -27.80 7.79
CA LYS A 129 -26.31 -26.87 7.00
C LYS A 129 -26.94 -25.81 7.89
N THR A 130 -26.94 -24.57 7.45
CA THR A 130 -27.69 -23.48 8.05
C THR A 130 -28.06 -22.45 6.98
N GLN A 131 -29.09 -21.67 7.24
CA GLN A 131 -29.43 -20.52 6.42
C GLN A 131 -29.06 -19.24 7.18
N ILE A 132 -28.27 -18.40 6.55
CA ILE A 132 -27.89 -17.09 7.05
C ILE A 132 -28.84 -16.09 6.38
N THR A 133 -29.57 -15.32 7.17
CA THR A 133 -30.51 -14.30 6.73
C THR A 133 -30.23 -12.98 7.45
N GLU A 134 -30.77 -11.88 6.94
CA GLU A 134 -30.65 -10.56 7.59
C GLU A 134 -31.16 -10.58 9.04
N GLU A 135 -32.19 -11.38 9.33
CA GLU A 135 -32.80 -11.48 10.68
C GLU A 135 -31.92 -12.26 11.69
N ASN A 136 -31.07 -13.17 11.22
CA ASN A 136 -30.32 -14.07 12.12
C ASN A 136 -28.79 -13.90 12.07
N VAL A 137 -28.26 -13.16 11.09
CA VAL A 137 -26.82 -13.06 10.87
C VAL A 137 -26.08 -12.47 12.07
N ASP A 138 -26.61 -11.44 12.70
CA ASP A 138 -25.96 -10.78 13.84
C ASP A 138 -25.80 -11.74 15.02
N MET A 139 -26.88 -12.44 15.39
CA MET A 139 -26.81 -13.40 16.49
C MET A 139 -25.95 -14.63 16.15
N LEU A 140 -25.94 -15.08 14.88
CA LEU A 140 -25.08 -16.18 14.44
C LEU A 140 -23.61 -15.77 14.37
N PHE A 141 -23.33 -14.54 13.97
CA PHE A 141 -21.99 -14.00 13.97
C PHE A 141 -21.42 -13.89 15.39
N GLN A 142 -22.21 -13.34 16.33
CA GLN A 142 -21.84 -13.27 17.73
C GLN A 142 -21.57 -14.65 18.33
N LEU A 143 -22.49 -15.59 18.11
CA LEU A 143 -22.36 -16.96 18.60
C LEU A 143 -21.14 -17.66 18.00
N SER A 144 -21.00 -17.62 16.67
CA SER A 144 -19.92 -18.31 15.97
C SER A 144 -18.53 -17.75 16.31
N SER A 145 -18.43 -16.47 16.56
CA SER A 145 -17.21 -15.82 17.03
C SER A 145 -16.90 -16.22 18.48
N PHE A 146 -17.89 -16.20 19.38
CA PHE A 146 -17.70 -16.60 20.77
C PHE A 146 -17.35 -18.09 20.90
N LEU A 147 -18.05 -18.97 20.20
CA LEU A 147 -17.80 -20.41 20.20
C LEU A 147 -16.66 -20.83 19.28
N GLN A 148 -16.00 -19.91 18.61
CA GLN A 148 -14.89 -20.15 17.67
C GLN A 148 -15.26 -21.20 16.59
N VAL A 149 -16.40 -21.02 15.95
CA VAL A 149 -16.88 -21.85 14.82
C VAL A 149 -16.45 -21.19 13.51
N SER A 150 -15.22 -21.45 13.09
CA SER A 150 -14.52 -20.69 12.04
C SER A 150 -15.28 -20.62 10.70
N LEU A 151 -15.87 -21.72 10.24
CA LEU A 151 -16.62 -21.76 8.97
C LEU A 151 -17.91 -20.93 9.04
N LEU A 152 -18.63 -21.02 10.15
CA LEU A 152 -19.86 -20.25 10.33
C LEU A 152 -19.59 -18.77 10.52
N SER A 153 -18.56 -18.42 11.32
CA SER A 153 -18.12 -17.03 11.50
C SER A 153 -17.67 -16.39 10.19
N LYS A 154 -16.93 -17.14 9.36
CA LYS A 154 -16.54 -16.68 8.02
C LYS A 154 -17.75 -16.45 7.12
N ALA A 155 -18.70 -17.39 7.09
CA ALA A 155 -19.90 -17.26 6.25
C ALA A 155 -20.79 -16.08 6.68
N CYS A 156 -20.96 -15.85 8.00
CA CYS A 156 -21.65 -14.68 8.52
C CYS A 156 -20.92 -13.38 8.20
N SER A 157 -19.59 -13.35 8.35
CA SER A 157 -18.78 -12.21 7.97
C SER A 157 -18.88 -11.89 6.48
N ASP A 158 -18.83 -12.90 5.59
CA ASP A 158 -19.00 -12.73 4.15
C ASP A 158 -20.39 -12.18 3.77
N PHE A 159 -21.42 -12.57 4.51
CA PHE A 159 -22.78 -12.04 4.34
C PHE A 159 -22.83 -10.57 4.79
N LEU A 160 -22.32 -10.26 6.00
CA LEU A 160 -22.31 -8.90 6.54
C LEU A 160 -21.52 -7.93 5.66
N ILE A 161 -20.36 -8.35 5.12
CA ILE A 161 -19.56 -7.52 4.19
C ILE A 161 -20.38 -7.11 2.96
N LYS A 162 -21.22 -8.01 2.43
CA LYS A 162 -22.05 -7.71 1.26
C LYS A 162 -23.26 -6.81 1.57
N SER A 163 -23.68 -6.77 2.83
CA SER A 163 -24.82 -5.97 3.30
C SER A 163 -24.43 -4.67 4.00
N ILE A 164 -23.14 -4.24 3.91
CA ILE A 164 -22.69 -2.97 4.47
C ILE A 164 -23.41 -1.82 3.76
N ASP A 165 -24.03 -0.94 4.55
CA ASP A 165 -24.70 0.26 4.09
C ASP A 165 -24.50 1.44 5.06
N LEU A 166 -25.09 2.60 4.74
CA LEU A 166 -24.99 3.81 5.56
C LEU A 166 -25.68 3.69 6.92
N MET A 167 -26.63 2.75 7.08
CA MET A 167 -27.41 2.59 8.30
C MET A 167 -26.77 1.62 9.29
N ASN A 168 -25.99 0.65 8.80
CA ASN A 168 -25.41 -0.41 9.64
C ASN A 168 -23.88 -0.30 9.81
N CYS A 169 -23.21 0.55 9.05
CA CYS A 169 -21.76 0.63 8.98
C CYS A 169 -21.08 0.78 10.35
N PHE A 170 -21.52 1.72 11.18
CA PHE A 170 -20.92 1.97 12.50
C PHE A 170 -21.23 0.84 13.49
N GLN A 171 -22.40 0.23 13.40
CA GLN A 171 -22.75 -0.94 14.19
C GLN A 171 -21.85 -2.13 13.84
N LEU A 172 -21.61 -2.36 12.56
CA LEU A 172 -20.71 -3.43 12.08
C LEU A 172 -19.25 -3.18 12.48
N LEU A 173 -18.79 -1.93 12.50
CA LEU A 173 -17.48 -1.58 13.05
C LEU A 173 -17.37 -1.96 14.54
N ALA A 174 -18.34 -1.58 15.34
CA ALA A 174 -18.34 -1.88 16.79
C ALA A 174 -18.41 -3.39 17.05
N ILE A 175 -19.28 -4.11 16.33
CA ILE A 175 -19.42 -5.57 16.46
C ILE A 175 -18.13 -6.28 16.01
N SER A 176 -17.57 -5.92 14.88
CA SER A 176 -16.36 -6.55 14.34
C SER A 176 -15.14 -6.33 15.24
N GLU A 177 -15.01 -5.17 15.88
CA GLU A 177 -13.98 -4.88 16.87
C GLU A 177 -14.18 -5.72 18.14
N SER A 178 -15.41 -5.76 18.67
CA SER A 178 -15.74 -6.52 19.89
C SER A 178 -15.47 -8.02 19.75
N TYR A 179 -15.69 -8.60 18.57
CA TYR A 179 -15.48 -10.02 18.29
C TYR A 179 -14.14 -10.32 17.58
N GLY A 180 -13.28 -9.32 17.39
CA GLY A 180 -11.94 -9.49 16.81
C GLY A 180 -11.93 -9.93 15.34
N CYS A 181 -13.00 -9.62 14.58
CA CYS A 181 -13.09 -9.95 13.16
C CYS A 181 -12.43 -8.85 12.30
N SER A 182 -11.11 -8.91 12.15
CA SER A 182 -10.32 -7.91 11.41
C SER A 182 -10.79 -7.74 9.97
N ARG A 183 -11.27 -8.80 9.31
CA ARG A 183 -11.73 -8.73 7.92
C ARG A 183 -13.03 -7.90 7.78
N LEU A 184 -14.05 -8.17 8.60
CA LEU A 184 -15.28 -7.36 8.59
C LEU A 184 -15.00 -5.92 9.00
N PHE A 185 -14.15 -5.73 10.01
CA PHE A 185 -13.72 -4.41 10.46
C PHE A 185 -13.08 -3.60 9.33
N HIS A 186 -12.17 -4.21 8.58
CA HIS A 186 -11.48 -3.54 7.49
C HIS A 186 -12.44 -3.07 6.38
N HIS A 187 -13.36 -3.94 5.92
CA HIS A 187 -14.34 -3.57 4.90
C HIS A 187 -15.35 -2.52 5.40
N ALA A 188 -15.79 -2.62 6.65
CA ALA A 188 -16.68 -1.62 7.24
C ALA A 188 -15.97 -0.27 7.42
N LEU A 189 -14.68 -0.27 7.80
CA LEU A 189 -13.88 0.95 7.88
C LEU A 189 -13.66 1.58 6.50
N GLU A 190 -13.32 0.79 5.49
CA GLU A 190 -13.18 1.26 4.11
C GLU A 190 -14.48 1.91 3.60
N PHE A 191 -15.63 1.28 3.87
CA PHE A 191 -16.92 1.85 3.54
C PHE A 191 -17.19 3.17 4.31
N ALA A 192 -16.87 3.21 5.61
CA ALA A 192 -17.03 4.40 6.44
C ALA A 192 -16.16 5.55 5.95
N LEU A 193 -14.90 5.29 5.61
CA LEU A 193 -13.97 6.28 5.06
C LEU A 193 -14.50 6.87 3.74
N LYS A 194 -14.97 6.00 2.85
CA LYS A 194 -15.51 6.41 1.53
C LYS A 194 -16.78 7.26 1.63
N HIS A 195 -17.63 6.99 2.60
CA HIS A 195 -18.94 7.63 2.75
C HIS A 195 -19.04 8.54 3.99
N PHE A 196 -17.90 8.96 4.56
CA PHE A 196 -17.83 9.64 5.84
C PHE A 196 -18.70 10.90 5.89
N SER A 197 -18.66 11.73 4.86
CA SER A 197 -19.46 12.96 4.79
C SER A 197 -20.99 12.72 4.90
N LEU A 198 -21.47 11.59 4.39
CA LEU A 198 -22.87 11.19 4.52
C LEU A 198 -23.16 10.64 5.93
N LEU A 199 -22.23 9.87 6.47
CA LEU A 199 -22.34 9.27 7.80
C LEU A 199 -22.32 10.29 8.93
N LEU A 200 -21.72 11.47 8.74
CA LEU A 200 -21.76 12.57 9.71
C LEU A 200 -23.19 13.07 10.03
N GLN A 201 -24.16 12.78 9.16
CA GLN A 201 -25.55 13.17 9.35
C GLN A 201 -26.37 12.12 10.12
N SER A 202 -25.80 10.94 10.38
CA SER A 202 -26.46 9.87 11.12
C SER A 202 -26.36 10.05 12.62
N SER A 203 -27.38 9.56 13.37
CA SER A 203 -27.34 9.51 14.83
C SER A 203 -26.20 8.64 15.34
N ASP A 204 -25.86 7.60 14.62
CA ASP A 204 -24.89 6.59 14.99
C ASP A 204 -23.45 7.12 15.00
N PHE A 205 -23.19 8.18 14.23
CA PHE A 205 -21.92 8.91 14.30
C PHE A 205 -21.63 9.41 15.73
N PHE A 206 -22.65 9.90 16.42
CA PHE A 206 -22.48 10.42 17.77
C PHE A 206 -22.30 9.33 18.83
N GLU A 207 -22.69 8.10 18.55
CA GLU A 207 -22.48 6.94 19.42
C GLU A 207 -21.16 6.19 19.13
N MET A 208 -20.42 6.62 18.10
CA MET A 208 -19.15 6.02 17.69
C MET A 208 -18.12 6.05 18.83
N ASN A 209 -17.39 4.93 18.98
CA ASN A 209 -16.26 4.84 19.90
C ASN A 209 -15.11 5.75 19.45
N VAL A 210 -14.36 6.30 20.41
CA VAL A 210 -13.20 7.16 20.15
C VAL A 210 -12.14 6.45 19.31
N ASP A 211 -11.87 5.18 19.57
CA ASP A 211 -10.84 4.40 18.85
C ASP A 211 -11.16 4.27 17.35
N VAL A 212 -12.45 4.11 17.00
CA VAL A 212 -12.91 4.07 15.60
C VAL A 212 -12.81 5.47 14.97
N LEU A 213 -13.22 6.51 15.71
CA LEU A 213 -13.10 7.89 15.24
C LEU A 213 -11.63 8.25 14.96
N GLU A 214 -10.71 7.89 15.85
CA GLU A 214 -9.28 8.11 15.66
C GLU A 214 -8.75 7.41 14.41
N LYS A 215 -9.13 6.15 14.18
CA LYS A 215 -8.77 5.42 12.95
C LYS A 215 -9.27 6.12 11.69
N CYS A 216 -10.48 6.70 11.74
CA CYS A 216 -11.01 7.49 10.62
C CYS A 216 -10.22 8.80 10.43
N LEU A 217 -9.87 9.49 11.51
CA LEU A 217 -9.13 10.75 11.45
C LEU A 217 -7.68 10.56 10.98
N ASP A 218 -7.05 9.43 11.30
CA ASP A 218 -5.69 9.10 10.87
C ASP A 218 -5.61 8.64 9.40
N ALA A 219 -6.72 8.22 8.81
CA ALA A 219 -6.73 7.67 7.46
C ALA A 219 -6.62 8.77 6.39
N ASP A 220 -5.69 8.59 5.45
CA ASP A 220 -5.54 9.49 4.29
C ASP A 220 -6.70 9.35 3.30
N GLU A 221 -7.35 8.19 3.27
CA GLU A 221 -8.47 7.83 2.41
C GLU A 221 -9.82 8.42 2.87
N LEU A 222 -9.85 9.13 4.01
CA LEU A 222 -11.07 9.73 4.53
C LEU A 222 -11.70 10.70 3.51
N ASN A 223 -12.88 10.35 3.01
CA ASN A 223 -13.57 11.13 1.98
C ASN A 223 -14.39 12.25 2.59
N VAL A 224 -13.83 13.45 2.54
CA VAL A 224 -14.41 14.68 3.06
C VAL A 224 -14.22 15.81 2.05
N PRO A 225 -15.10 16.82 2.01
CA PRO A 225 -14.91 17.97 1.12
C PRO A 225 -13.74 18.88 1.53
N GLY A 226 -13.31 18.82 2.79
CA GLY A 226 -12.19 19.58 3.34
C GLY A 226 -12.00 19.31 4.83
N GLU A 227 -10.85 19.69 5.38
CA GLU A 227 -10.55 19.53 6.81
C GLU A 227 -11.48 20.36 7.72
N ASP A 228 -12.09 21.40 7.19
CA ASP A 228 -13.16 22.18 7.86
C ASP A 228 -14.29 21.26 8.33
N SER A 229 -14.68 20.28 7.49
CA SER A 229 -15.69 19.28 7.82
C SER A 229 -15.24 18.32 8.90
N VAL A 230 -13.96 17.97 8.91
CA VAL A 230 -13.36 17.08 9.91
C VAL A 230 -13.30 17.78 11.28
N LEU A 231 -12.87 19.03 11.31
CA LEU A 231 -12.88 19.83 12.54
C LEU A 231 -14.30 19.94 13.13
N ASN A 232 -15.28 20.28 12.26
CA ASN A 232 -16.69 20.36 12.68
C ASN A 232 -17.23 19.01 13.18
N ALA A 233 -16.83 17.89 12.57
CA ALA A 233 -17.20 16.56 13.03
C ALA A 233 -16.67 16.26 14.44
N VAL A 234 -15.39 16.54 14.70
CA VAL A 234 -14.77 16.36 16.03
C VAL A 234 -15.46 17.23 17.07
N LEU A 235 -15.73 18.49 16.76
CA LEU A 235 -16.44 19.41 17.66
C LEU A 235 -17.86 18.93 17.96
N SER A 236 -18.60 18.50 16.95
CA SER A 236 -19.98 18.01 17.10
C SER A 236 -20.04 16.71 17.89
N TRP A 237 -19.14 15.77 17.63
CA TRP A 237 -19.02 14.52 18.38
C TRP A 237 -18.67 14.78 19.85
N THR A 238 -17.78 15.74 20.13
CA THR A 238 -17.41 16.13 21.49
C THR A 238 -18.58 16.79 22.22
N LYS A 239 -19.31 17.70 21.53
CA LYS A 239 -20.48 18.41 22.09
C LYS A 239 -21.61 17.47 22.46
N HIS A 240 -21.79 16.35 21.75
CA HIS A 240 -22.86 15.39 22.04
C HIS A 240 -22.76 14.76 23.44
N ASN A 241 -21.54 14.54 23.96
CA ASN A 241 -21.34 14.04 25.34
C ASN A 241 -20.15 14.74 26.00
N LEU A 242 -20.36 16.01 26.36
CA LEU A 242 -19.31 16.90 26.83
C LEU A 242 -18.60 16.37 28.10
N ASP A 243 -19.37 15.83 29.05
CA ASP A 243 -18.86 15.39 30.36
C ASP A 243 -17.79 14.28 30.20
N LYS A 244 -17.97 13.38 29.24
CA LYS A 244 -17.05 12.26 29.00
C LYS A 244 -15.98 12.60 27.96
N ARG A 245 -16.28 13.44 26.96
CA ARG A 245 -15.46 13.60 25.75
C ARG A 245 -14.58 14.84 25.76
N HIS A 246 -14.83 15.83 26.62
CA HIS A 246 -14.03 17.07 26.66
C HIS A 246 -12.52 16.83 26.86
N LYS A 247 -12.14 15.77 27.62
CA LYS A 247 -10.75 15.41 27.87
C LYS A 247 -10.05 14.80 26.65
N LEU A 248 -10.83 14.21 25.73
CA LEU A 248 -10.33 13.59 24.50
C LEU A 248 -10.14 14.61 23.38
N MET A 249 -10.82 15.75 23.48
CA MET A 249 -10.85 16.76 22.43
C MET A 249 -9.44 17.24 21.98
N PRO A 250 -8.49 17.59 22.90
CA PRO A 250 -7.16 18.01 22.45
C PRO A 250 -6.42 16.96 21.62
N HIS A 251 -6.60 15.69 22.00
CA HIS A 251 -6.01 14.57 21.26
C HIS A 251 -6.62 14.43 19.86
N LEU A 252 -7.95 14.50 19.76
CA LEU A 252 -8.65 14.43 18.47
C LEU A 252 -8.38 15.65 17.58
N ILE A 253 -8.28 16.86 18.15
CA ILE A 253 -7.91 18.07 17.40
C ILE A 253 -6.49 17.95 16.83
N ASN A 254 -5.57 17.30 17.52
CA ASN A 254 -4.23 17.06 17.00
C ASN A 254 -4.19 16.09 15.81
N LYS A 255 -5.26 15.29 15.61
CA LYS A 255 -5.43 14.42 14.43
C LYS A 255 -6.04 15.14 13.22
N VAL A 256 -6.64 16.30 13.43
CA VAL A 256 -7.15 17.15 12.36
C VAL A 256 -5.98 17.88 11.71
N ARG A 257 -5.94 17.90 10.39
CA ARG A 257 -4.88 18.57 9.63
C ARG A 257 -5.13 20.09 9.59
N LEU A 258 -4.98 20.73 10.77
CA LEU A 258 -5.34 22.12 11.00
C LEU A 258 -4.73 23.11 9.97
N HIS A 259 -3.54 22.80 9.45
CA HIS A 259 -2.86 23.57 8.41
C HIS A 259 -3.55 23.53 7.03
N GLN A 260 -4.49 22.59 6.82
CA GLN A 260 -5.34 22.50 5.63
C GLN A 260 -6.65 23.27 5.78
N ILE A 261 -6.90 23.85 6.96
CA ILE A 261 -8.09 24.61 7.24
C ILE A 261 -7.87 26.08 6.87
N SER A 262 -8.89 26.70 6.31
CA SER A 262 -8.83 28.12 5.95
C SER A 262 -8.56 29.02 7.17
N GLU A 263 -7.64 29.98 7.03
CA GLU A 263 -7.30 30.92 8.11
C GLU A 263 -8.51 31.64 8.70
N PRO A 264 -9.50 32.10 7.90
CA PRO A 264 -10.71 32.73 8.46
C PRO A 264 -11.48 31.82 9.41
N LEU A 265 -11.57 30.51 9.13
CA LEU A 265 -12.26 29.54 10.00
C LEU A 265 -11.47 29.29 11.27
N LEU A 266 -10.15 29.13 11.19
CA LEU A 266 -9.29 28.97 12.36
C LEU A 266 -9.39 30.18 13.30
N LEU A 267 -9.39 31.40 12.75
CA LEU A 267 -9.58 32.64 13.49
C LEU A 267 -10.99 32.75 14.10
N GLN A 268 -12.01 32.26 13.40
CA GLN A 268 -13.37 32.19 13.93
C GLN A 268 -13.45 31.21 15.10
N CYS A 269 -12.83 30.05 15.00
CA CYS A 269 -12.75 29.06 16.08
C CYS A 269 -12.15 29.66 17.36
N LEU A 270 -11.07 30.43 17.25
CA LEU A 270 -10.44 31.13 18.37
C LEU A 270 -11.28 32.29 18.94
N LYS A 271 -12.31 32.75 18.23
CA LYS A 271 -13.16 33.85 18.69
C LYS A 271 -14.50 33.42 19.27
N SER A 272 -15.06 32.32 18.77
CA SER A 272 -16.46 31.96 19.03
C SER A 272 -16.70 30.55 19.54
N GLU A 273 -15.70 29.63 19.48
CA GLU A 273 -15.89 28.27 19.97
C GLU A 273 -15.49 28.13 21.45
N ASP A 274 -16.48 28.25 22.35
CA ASP A 274 -16.29 28.17 23.79
C ASP A 274 -15.54 26.91 24.28
N LEU A 275 -15.69 25.80 23.56
CA LEU A 275 -15.01 24.55 23.89
C LEU A 275 -13.51 24.62 23.65
N LEU A 276 -13.11 25.21 22.55
CA LEU A 276 -11.71 25.39 22.19
C LEU A 276 -11.05 26.42 23.11
N LEU A 277 -11.77 27.52 23.42
CA LEU A 277 -11.29 28.60 24.29
C LEU A 277 -11.01 28.13 25.72
N LYS A 278 -11.74 27.12 26.21
CA LYS A 278 -11.53 26.53 27.54
C LYS A 278 -10.32 25.60 27.62
N SER A 279 -9.73 25.24 26.49
CA SER A 279 -8.58 24.34 26.42
C SER A 279 -7.35 25.08 25.89
N THR A 280 -6.40 25.39 26.77
CA THR A 280 -5.13 26.05 26.38
C THR A 280 -4.36 25.23 25.35
N ASN A 281 -4.43 23.90 25.41
CA ASN A 281 -3.78 23.02 24.44
C ASN A 281 -4.39 23.16 23.05
N CYS A 282 -5.74 23.22 22.94
CA CYS A 282 -6.40 23.39 21.64
C CYS A 282 -6.13 24.78 21.05
N CYS A 283 -6.17 25.83 21.88
CA CYS A 283 -5.81 27.17 21.44
C CYS A 283 -4.38 27.21 20.86
N GLY A 284 -3.42 26.63 21.57
CA GLY A 284 -2.04 26.55 21.10
C GLY A 284 -1.89 25.83 19.77
N LEU A 285 -2.55 24.68 19.58
CA LEU A 285 -2.53 23.95 18.30
C LEU A 285 -3.09 24.78 17.14
N ILE A 286 -4.16 25.52 17.38
CA ILE A 286 -4.78 26.36 16.33
C ILE A 286 -3.92 27.61 16.05
N GLU A 287 -3.35 28.24 17.07
CA GLU A 287 -2.42 29.37 16.92
C GLU A 287 -1.16 28.95 16.14
N ASP A 288 -0.58 27.79 16.44
CA ASP A 288 0.55 27.23 15.71
C ASP A 288 0.16 26.91 14.26
N ALA A 289 -1.05 26.39 14.02
CA ALA A 289 -1.54 26.15 12.67
C ALA A 289 -1.68 27.44 11.87
N ILE A 290 -2.28 28.50 12.45
CA ILE A 290 -2.39 29.82 11.80
C ILE A 290 -1.02 30.37 11.45
N LYS A 291 -0.07 30.33 12.38
CA LYS A 291 1.29 30.76 12.16
C LYS A 291 1.97 29.98 11.03
N ASN A 292 1.83 28.67 11.01
CA ASN A 292 2.34 27.82 9.96
C ASN A 292 1.75 28.14 8.59
N VAL A 293 0.43 28.37 8.51
CA VAL A 293 -0.22 28.78 7.25
C VAL A 293 0.32 30.13 6.76
N GLN A 294 0.53 31.10 7.66
CA GLN A 294 1.08 32.41 7.32
C GLN A 294 2.56 32.34 6.92
N ASP A 295 3.39 31.57 7.64
CA ASP A 295 4.84 31.49 7.42
C ASP A 295 5.19 30.67 6.16
N PHE A 296 4.39 29.64 5.84
CA PHE A 296 4.75 28.62 4.83
C PHE A 296 3.84 28.58 3.59
N GLY A 297 2.79 29.42 3.54
CA GLY A 297 1.97 29.61 2.34
C GLY A 297 1.27 28.33 1.83
N GLY A 298 0.83 27.47 2.73
CA GLY A 298 0.01 26.29 2.37
C GLY A 298 0.76 25.10 1.78
N LEU A 299 2.06 24.99 1.97
CA LEU A 299 2.91 23.88 1.51
C LEU A 299 2.84 22.68 2.45
N PHE A 300 1.77 21.92 2.38
CA PHE A 300 1.59 20.75 3.23
C PHE A 300 1.30 19.49 2.41
N PRO A 301 2.17 18.48 2.42
CA PRO A 301 2.06 17.28 1.59
C PRO A 301 1.09 16.22 2.14
N ASP A 302 0.58 16.41 3.33
CA ASP A 302 -0.26 15.45 4.06
C ASP A 302 -1.78 15.69 3.86
N ALA A 303 -2.18 16.34 2.76
CA ALA A 303 -3.59 16.49 2.41
C ALA A 303 -4.27 15.14 2.15
N ARG A 304 -5.56 15.03 2.51
CA ARG A 304 -6.32 13.80 2.27
C ARG A 304 -6.52 13.53 0.78
N LEU A 305 -6.56 12.27 0.40
CA LEU A 305 -6.71 11.87 -1.01
C LEU A 305 -7.99 12.42 -1.65
N SER A 306 -9.07 12.50 -0.90
CA SER A 306 -10.36 13.00 -1.37
C SER A 306 -10.41 14.50 -1.65
N THR A 307 -9.53 15.27 -0.99
CA THR A 307 -9.47 16.73 -1.12
C THR A 307 -8.51 17.22 -2.19
N THR A 308 -7.85 16.28 -2.86
CA THR A 308 -6.81 16.58 -3.84
C THR A 308 -7.13 16.02 -5.22
N GLU A 309 -6.62 16.71 -6.23
CA GLU A 309 -6.54 16.23 -7.61
C GLU A 309 -5.07 15.91 -7.93
N LYS A 310 -4.85 14.77 -8.58
CA LYS A 310 -3.51 14.31 -8.98
C LYS A 310 -3.37 14.38 -10.48
N TYR A 311 -2.22 14.87 -10.89
CA TYR A 311 -1.86 15.00 -12.30
C TYR A 311 -0.49 14.39 -12.54
N ILE A 312 -0.29 13.81 -13.72
CA ILE A 312 1.05 13.49 -14.22
C ILE A 312 1.55 14.72 -14.96
N PHE A 313 2.58 15.35 -14.43
CA PHE A 313 3.27 16.46 -15.08
C PHE A 313 4.37 15.91 -15.97
N VAL A 314 4.40 16.37 -17.22
CA VAL A 314 5.40 16.00 -18.23
C VAL A 314 6.04 17.28 -18.75
N HIS A 315 7.38 17.32 -18.75
CA HIS A 315 8.11 18.47 -19.24
C HIS A 315 9.34 18.05 -20.04
N LYS A 316 9.53 18.71 -21.19
CA LYS A 316 10.70 18.56 -22.03
C LYS A 316 11.11 19.89 -22.63
N THR A 317 12.40 20.21 -22.51
CA THR A 317 13.02 21.32 -23.24
C THR A 317 13.76 20.77 -24.47
N GLU A 318 13.42 21.25 -25.66
CA GLU A 318 14.11 20.87 -26.90
C GLU A 318 15.56 21.39 -26.94
N GLN A 319 16.37 20.76 -27.79
CA GLN A 319 17.84 20.96 -27.85
C GLN A 319 18.29 22.41 -28.02
N ASN A 320 17.48 23.24 -28.60
CA ASN A 320 17.84 24.65 -28.90
C ASN A 320 17.39 25.61 -27.79
N GLY A 321 16.77 25.09 -26.69
CA GLY A 321 16.18 25.93 -25.64
C GLY A 321 15.02 26.81 -26.09
N GLN A 322 14.62 26.73 -27.36
CA GLN A 322 13.60 27.60 -27.97
C GLN A 322 12.19 27.04 -27.89
N ARG A 323 12.04 25.73 -27.75
CA ARG A 323 10.73 25.08 -27.63
C ARG A 323 10.71 24.22 -26.40
N GLN A 324 9.66 24.40 -25.65
CA GLN A 324 9.35 23.60 -24.46
C GLN A 324 7.99 22.96 -24.66
N HIS A 325 7.89 21.72 -24.24
CA HIS A 325 6.65 20.96 -24.22
C HIS A 325 6.32 20.63 -22.79
N THR A 326 5.20 21.16 -22.32
CA THR A 326 4.74 20.92 -20.95
C THR A 326 3.29 20.49 -21.01
N PHE A 327 3.01 19.32 -20.48
CA PHE A 327 1.71 18.71 -20.46
C PHE A 327 1.34 18.27 -19.05
N CYS A 328 0.05 18.19 -18.83
CA CYS A 328 -0.52 17.65 -17.62
C CYS A 328 -1.61 16.63 -17.97
N TYR A 329 -1.55 15.45 -17.37
CA TYR A 329 -2.57 14.43 -17.53
C TYR A 329 -3.42 14.33 -16.27
N ASN A 330 -4.72 14.51 -16.41
CA ASN A 330 -5.66 14.29 -15.33
C ASN A 330 -6.12 12.84 -15.31
N ILE A 331 -5.75 12.11 -14.26
CA ILE A 331 -6.02 10.68 -14.10
C ILE A 331 -7.50 10.34 -13.94
N ASN A 332 -8.32 11.29 -13.44
CA ASN A 332 -9.75 11.08 -13.18
C ASN A 332 -10.60 11.26 -14.44
N THR A 333 -10.17 12.14 -15.34
CA THR A 333 -10.93 12.48 -16.55
C THR A 333 -10.35 11.86 -17.82
N ASP A 334 -9.19 11.19 -17.73
CA ASP A 334 -8.44 10.64 -18.87
C ASP A 334 -8.19 11.69 -19.96
N LYS A 335 -7.73 12.89 -19.54
CA LYS A 335 -7.49 14.01 -20.48
C LYS A 335 -6.15 14.66 -20.25
N TRP A 336 -5.52 15.00 -21.37
CA TRP A 336 -4.31 15.81 -21.41
C TRP A 336 -4.64 17.29 -21.54
N MET A 337 -3.83 18.12 -20.90
CA MET A 337 -3.82 19.57 -21.03
C MET A 337 -2.42 20.04 -21.41
N GLU A 338 -2.34 20.95 -22.37
CA GLU A 338 -1.09 21.63 -22.69
C GLU A 338 -0.96 22.87 -21.77
N LEU A 339 0.17 22.96 -21.09
CA LEU A 339 0.47 24.08 -20.21
C LEU A 339 1.23 25.18 -20.96
N PRO A 340 1.12 26.43 -20.51
CA PRO A 340 1.94 27.53 -21.03
C PRO A 340 3.43 27.19 -20.99
N GLN A 341 4.24 27.86 -21.82
CA GLN A 341 5.70 27.70 -21.76
C GLN A 341 6.22 28.09 -20.38
N ILE A 342 6.90 27.14 -19.74
CA ILE A 342 7.41 27.30 -18.39
C ILE A 342 8.93 27.24 -18.44
N HIS A 343 9.59 28.34 -18.10
CA HIS A 343 11.05 28.38 -18.01
C HIS A 343 11.51 27.89 -16.63
N ILE A 344 11.54 26.57 -16.42
CA ILE A 344 11.93 25.99 -15.12
C ILE A 344 13.42 25.74 -14.97
N GLY A 345 14.25 26.34 -15.80
CA GLY A 345 15.70 26.15 -15.70
C GLY A 345 16.15 24.72 -15.98
N ASP A 346 15.35 23.98 -16.75
CA ASP A 346 15.67 22.61 -17.15
C ASP A 346 16.96 22.59 -17.96
N LEU A 347 17.96 21.90 -17.43
CA LEU A 347 19.26 21.72 -18.05
C LEU A 347 19.49 20.23 -18.31
N PRO A 348 20.26 19.88 -19.36
CA PRO A 348 20.61 18.49 -19.59
C PRO A 348 21.22 17.84 -18.33
N GLY A 349 20.68 16.67 -17.94
CA GLY A 349 21.11 15.95 -16.75
C GLY A 349 20.65 16.56 -15.42
N SER A 350 19.67 17.46 -15.43
CA SER A 350 18.92 17.87 -14.24
C SER A 350 18.00 16.75 -13.76
N SER A 351 17.53 16.86 -12.55
CA SER A 351 16.54 15.94 -11.97
C SER A 351 15.32 16.70 -11.44
N VAL A 352 14.13 16.12 -11.59
CA VAL A 352 12.86 16.75 -11.24
C VAL A 352 12.17 15.96 -10.13
N SER A 353 11.66 16.67 -9.14
CA SER A 353 10.87 16.10 -8.05
C SER A 353 9.72 17.03 -7.70
N CYS A 354 8.59 16.46 -7.28
CA CYS A 354 7.42 17.22 -6.85
C CYS A 354 7.28 17.18 -5.32
N TYR A 355 6.90 18.32 -4.75
CA TYR A 355 6.54 18.44 -3.35
C TYR A 355 5.27 19.27 -3.22
N ALA A 356 4.18 18.63 -2.79
CA ALA A 356 2.86 19.24 -2.77
C ALA A 356 2.52 19.85 -4.15
N GLU A 357 2.20 21.15 -4.19
CA GLU A 357 1.82 21.90 -5.39
C GLU A 357 3.04 22.51 -6.13
N LYS A 358 4.27 22.09 -5.82
CA LYS A 358 5.50 22.66 -6.39
C LYS A 358 6.38 21.63 -7.05
N ILE A 359 7.06 22.06 -8.09
CA ILE A 359 8.02 21.27 -8.85
C ILE A 359 9.41 21.83 -8.63
N PHE A 360 10.34 20.97 -8.21
CA PHE A 360 11.73 21.30 -8.01
C PHE A 360 12.57 20.69 -9.13
N VAL A 361 13.42 21.52 -9.73
CA VAL A 361 14.41 21.11 -10.73
C VAL A 361 15.80 21.40 -10.16
N THR A 362 16.61 20.37 -10.07
CA THR A 362 17.92 20.44 -9.42
C THR A 362 19.06 20.16 -10.38
N GLY A 363 20.12 20.93 -10.29
CA GLY A 363 21.38 20.70 -11.01
C GLY A 363 21.25 20.73 -12.53
N GLY A 364 22.06 19.90 -13.19
CA GLY A 364 22.18 19.86 -14.64
C GLY A 364 23.48 20.52 -15.14
N CYS A 365 23.59 20.68 -16.43
CA CYS A 365 24.82 21.15 -17.08
C CYS A 365 24.56 22.36 -17.99
N LYS A 366 25.26 23.47 -17.78
CA LYS A 366 25.21 24.67 -18.63
C LYS A 366 26.04 24.44 -19.91
N GLY A 367 25.44 23.90 -20.99
CA GLY A 367 26.12 23.72 -22.27
C GLY A 367 25.50 22.62 -23.16
N THR A 368 25.84 22.69 -24.45
CA THR A 368 25.22 21.82 -25.48
C THR A 368 25.79 20.40 -25.53
N CYS A 369 26.77 20.05 -24.72
CA CYS A 369 27.56 18.83 -24.90
C CYS A 369 27.04 17.62 -24.13
N CYS A 370 26.10 17.77 -23.17
CA CYS A 370 25.60 16.63 -22.37
C CYS A 370 24.74 15.65 -23.14
N ARG A 371 24.35 15.96 -24.37
CA ARG A 371 23.54 15.10 -25.23
C ARG A 371 24.32 14.05 -26.02
N ALA A 372 25.62 14.25 -26.18
CA ALA A 372 26.50 13.31 -26.87
C ALA A 372 26.98 12.15 -25.99
N VAL A 373 26.54 12.08 -24.74
CA VAL A 373 27.03 11.12 -23.73
C VAL A 373 26.72 9.66 -24.07
N ARG A 374 25.80 9.38 -25.00
CA ARG A 374 25.55 8.01 -25.45
C ARG A 374 26.56 7.49 -26.49
N LEU A 375 27.36 8.35 -27.12
CA LEU A 375 28.17 7.94 -28.28
C LEU A 375 29.65 8.35 -28.28
N HIS A 376 30.14 9.22 -27.39
CA HIS A 376 31.54 9.66 -27.46
C HIS A 376 32.25 9.71 -26.11
N ILE A 377 33.30 8.92 -26.04
CA ILE A 377 34.21 8.67 -24.93
C ILE A 377 35.16 9.87 -24.64
N ASN A 378 35.15 10.92 -25.43
CA ASN A 378 36.04 12.02 -25.28
C ASN A 378 35.32 13.36 -25.35
N GLU A 379 35.51 14.14 -24.30
CA GLU A 379 35.61 15.59 -24.24
C GLU A 379 34.56 16.37 -23.41
N ARG A 380 35.13 17.14 -22.51
CA ARG A 380 34.68 18.42 -21.93
C ARG A 380 33.28 18.43 -21.34
N TYR A 381 33.17 17.82 -20.18
CA TYR A 381 32.02 18.06 -19.32
C TYR A 381 32.01 19.52 -18.90
N HIS A 382 31.05 20.26 -19.39
CA HIS A 382 30.82 21.64 -19.05
C HIS A 382 30.23 21.76 -17.64
N ASP A 383 30.27 22.94 -17.10
CA ASP A 383 30.00 23.30 -15.73
C ASP A 383 28.65 22.77 -15.22
N ALA A 384 28.71 21.68 -14.45
CA ALA A 384 27.58 21.24 -13.64
C ALA A 384 27.16 22.41 -12.74
N THR A 385 25.85 22.60 -12.57
CA THR A 385 25.32 23.67 -11.72
C THR A 385 24.86 23.14 -10.38
N ASP A 386 24.89 23.97 -9.37
CA ASP A 386 24.30 23.77 -8.05
C ASP A 386 22.94 24.46 -7.93
N ASP A 387 22.42 25.02 -9.03
CA ASP A 387 21.13 25.70 -9.07
C ASP A 387 20.00 24.77 -8.68
N THR A 388 19.03 25.30 -7.95
CA THR A 388 17.77 24.65 -7.63
C THR A 388 16.64 25.60 -7.98
N TRP A 389 15.80 25.19 -8.91
CA TRP A 389 14.64 25.94 -9.35
C TRP A 389 13.38 25.38 -8.72
N CYS A 390 12.44 26.26 -8.36
CA CYS A 390 11.12 25.91 -7.87
C CYS A 390 10.06 26.56 -8.76
N TYR A 391 9.18 25.75 -9.32
CA TYR A 391 8.02 26.21 -10.07
C TYR A 391 6.75 25.97 -9.28
N SER A 392 5.88 26.97 -9.21
CA SER A 392 4.56 26.90 -8.60
C SER A 392 3.49 27.06 -9.69
N PRO A 393 2.81 25.99 -10.10
CA PRO A 393 1.71 26.08 -11.09
C PRO A 393 0.56 26.97 -10.65
N VAL A 394 0.24 27.01 -9.35
CA VAL A 394 -0.84 27.84 -8.79
C VAL A 394 -0.65 29.31 -9.11
N ASN A 395 0.58 29.80 -8.94
CA ASN A 395 0.92 31.19 -9.18
C ASN A 395 1.50 31.44 -10.57
N ASN A 396 1.74 30.37 -11.33
CA ASN A 396 2.51 30.36 -12.58
C ASN A 396 3.85 31.13 -12.43
N ASP A 397 4.54 30.90 -11.30
CA ASP A 397 5.77 31.58 -10.94
C ASP A 397 6.92 30.56 -10.79
N TYR A 398 8.11 30.98 -11.16
CA TYR A 398 9.32 30.19 -10.97
C TYR A 398 10.40 31.04 -10.33
N SER A 399 11.13 30.45 -9.42
CA SER A 399 12.17 31.14 -8.65
C SER A 399 13.38 30.25 -8.45
N LEU A 400 14.55 30.88 -8.46
CA LEU A 400 15.77 30.24 -8.03
C LEU A 400 15.75 30.22 -6.49
N VAL A 401 15.83 29.03 -5.91
CA VAL A 401 15.94 28.83 -4.47
C VAL A 401 17.41 28.68 -4.05
N SER A 402 17.68 28.35 -2.79
CA SER A 402 19.06 28.19 -2.33
C SER A 402 19.83 27.12 -3.11
N ALA A 403 21.08 27.41 -3.46
CA ALA A 403 21.93 26.49 -4.19
C ALA A 403 22.35 25.28 -3.36
N MET A 404 22.52 24.13 -4.02
CA MET A 404 23.15 22.94 -3.43
C MET A 404 24.57 23.24 -2.98
N LYS A 405 25.10 22.46 -2.05
CA LYS A 405 26.51 22.62 -1.61
C LYS A 405 27.52 22.16 -2.66
N LYS A 406 27.10 21.26 -3.55
CA LYS A 406 27.92 20.75 -4.65
C LYS A 406 27.19 20.79 -5.97
N PRO A 407 27.80 21.34 -7.02
CA PRO A 407 27.26 21.29 -8.36
C PRO A 407 27.23 19.83 -8.84
N ARG A 408 26.15 19.44 -9.49
CA ARG A 408 25.94 18.07 -9.95
C ARG A 408 25.05 17.96 -11.20
N THR A 409 25.32 16.92 -11.98
CA THR A 409 24.52 16.53 -13.14
C THR A 409 24.31 15.01 -13.12
N MET A 410 23.28 14.51 -13.79
CA MET A 410 22.94 13.06 -13.84
C MET A 410 22.81 12.42 -12.45
N HIS A 411 22.27 13.16 -11.52
CA HIS A 411 21.95 12.72 -10.16
C HIS A 411 20.48 12.33 -10.09
N ALA A 412 20.12 11.58 -9.07
CA ALA A 412 18.72 11.36 -8.72
C ALA A 412 18.24 12.42 -7.71
N SER A 413 16.99 12.84 -7.85
CA SER A 413 16.29 13.60 -6.81
C SER A 413 15.00 12.88 -6.39
N VAL A 414 14.69 12.93 -5.11
CA VAL A 414 13.51 12.28 -4.56
C VAL A 414 13.02 13.00 -3.30
N MET A 415 11.70 13.06 -3.15
CA MET A 415 11.06 13.57 -1.94
C MET A 415 10.85 12.46 -0.92
N ALA A 416 11.31 12.65 0.30
CA ALA A 416 11.05 11.78 1.44
C ALA A 416 11.01 12.61 2.73
N VAL A 417 10.18 12.24 3.70
CA VAL A 417 10.05 12.93 5.01
C VAL A 417 10.02 14.46 4.91
N ASN A 418 9.27 14.98 3.96
CA ASN A 418 9.12 16.41 3.67
C ASN A 418 10.44 17.13 3.32
N GLN A 419 11.43 16.41 2.80
CA GLN A 419 12.70 16.93 2.33
C GLN A 419 13.00 16.42 0.92
N LEU A 420 13.62 17.29 0.10
CA LEU A 420 14.14 16.93 -1.20
C LEU A 420 15.57 16.41 -1.03
N PHE A 421 15.80 15.16 -1.40
CA PHE A 421 17.12 14.55 -1.40
C PHE A 421 17.69 14.56 -2.82
N VAL A 422 18.97 14.91 -2.94
CA VAL A 422 19.76 14.79 -4.17
C VAL A 422 20.90 13.82 -3.93
N ILE A 423 21.01 12.81 -4.78
CA ILE A 423 21.79 11.61 -4.53
C ILE A 423 22.75 11.37 -5.68
N GLY A 424 24.04 11.30 -5.37
CA GLY A 424 25.06 10.95 -6.34
C GLY A 424 25.20 11.96 -7.49
N GLY A 425 25.30 11.42 -8.71
CA GLY A 425 25.57 12.21 -9.92
C GLY A 425 27.04 12.43 -10.19
N LYS A 426 27.32 13.35 -11.13
CA LYS A 426 28.67 13.68 -11.59
C LYS A 426 28.98 15.17 -11.35
N THR A 427 30.23 15.49 -11.05
CA THR A 427 30.73 16.86 -10.97
C THR A 427 32.08 16.95 -11.63
N ARG A 428 32.54 18.16 -11.95
CA ARG A 428 33.85 18.41 -12.53
C ARG A 428 34.96 18.11 -11.51
N GLY A 429 35.83 17.14 -11.78
CA GLY A 429 37.08 16.94 -11.07
C GLY A 429 38.27 17.51 -11.87
N SER A 430 39.40 17.74 -11.22
CA SER A 430 40.58 18.38 -11.85
C SER A 430 41.18 17.59 -13.03
N HIS A 431 40.94 16.27 -13.13
CA HIS A 431 41.47 15.42 -14.21
C HIS A 431 40.58 14.23 -14.59
N ASN A 432 39.58 13.89 -13.79
CA ASN A 432 38.65 12.76 -14.07
C ASN A 432 37.27 13.08 -13.58
N ILE A 433 36.28 12.59 -14.32
CA ILE A 433 34.89 12.59 -13.90
C ILE A 433 34.76 11.56 -12.79
N ARG A 434 34.24 11.98 -11.65
CA ARG A 434 33.97 11.07 -10.53
C ARG A 434 32.49 11.08 -10.20
N SER A 435 31.98 9.90 -9.96
CA SER A 435 30.67 9.79 -9.31
C SER A 435 30.75 10.39 -7.90
N LEU A 436 29.74 11.20 -7.56
CA LEU A 436 29.63 11.79 -6.24
C LEU A 436 29.10 10.77 -5.25
N LEU A 437 29.77 10.64 -4.12
CA LEU A 437 29.24 9.91 -2.96
C LEU A 437 28.31 10.79 -2.11
N ASP A 438 28.36 12.09 -2.33
CA ASP A 438 27.68 13.06 -1.48
C ASP A 438 26.17 13.04 -1.73
N VAL A 439 25.44 13.03 -0.62
CA VAL A 439 23.98 13.16 -0.58
C VAL A 439 23.64 14.43 0.20
N GLU A 440 22.73 15.21 -0.34
CA GLU A 440 22.26 16.44 0.29
C GLU A 440 20.75 16.42 0.42
N SER A 441 20.21 16.97 1.51
CA SER A 441 18.78 17.18 1.70
C SER A 441 18.45 18.66 1.77
N TYR A 442 17.37 19.05 1.13
CA TYR A 442 16.80 20.39 1.15
C TYR A 442 15.46 20.37 1.87
N SER A 443 15.31 21.25 2.82
CA SER A 443 14.02 21.48 3.47
C SER A 443 13.29 22.63 2.77
N PRO A 444 12.15 22.37 2.09
CA PRO A 444 11.35 23.44 1.49
C PRO A 444 10.83 24.46 2.50
N LEU A 445 10.66 24.04 3.75
CA LEU A 445 10.18 24.87 4.85
C LEU A 445 11.27 25.88 5.30
N THR A 446 12.47 25.39 5.61
CA THR A 446 13.55 26.25 6.10
C THR A 446 14.41 26.85 4.97
N LYS A 447 14.21 26.38 3.73
CA LYS A 447 14.96 26.77 2.52
C LYS A 447 16.47 26.55 2.64
N VAL A 448 16.88 25.51 3.40
CA VAL A 448 18.29 25.22 3.69
C VAL A 448 18.68 23.83 3.19
N TRP A 449 19.87 23.77 2.53
CA TRP A 449 20.52 22.51 2.18
C TRP A 449 21.41 22.00 3.31
N LYS A 450 21.28 20.70 3.61
CA LYS A 450 22.12 19.97 4.58
C LYS A 450 22.82 18.81 3.89
N SER A 451 24.07 18.53 4.26
CA SER A 451 24.72 17.27 3.89
C SER A 451 24.25 16.18 4.85
N VAL A 452 23.94 15.02 4.32
CA VAL A 452 23.56 13.82 5.05
C VAL A 452 24.58 12.71 4.79
N SER A 453 24.37 11.52 5.35
CA SER A 453 25.28 10.39 5.18
C SER A 453 25.51 10.05 3.73
N ARG A 454 26.76 9.81 3.38
CA ARG A 454 27.20 9.54 2.01
C ARG A 454 26.77 8.15 1.55
N LEU A 455 26.62 8.00 0.22
CA LEU A 455 26.49 6.70 -0.42
C LEU A 455 27.64 5.77 -0.01
N PRO A 456 27.37 4.48 0.23
CA PRO A 456 28.41 3.49 0.53
C PRO A 456 29.43 3.33 -0.58
N ARG A 457 28.96 3.41 -1.84
CA ARG A 457 29.78 3.33 -3.06
C ARG A 457 29.32 4.37 -4.08
N GLY A 458 30.21 4.73 -5.02
CA GLY A 458 29.85 5.62 -6.14
C GLY A 458 28.88 4.93 -7.08
N ILE A 459 27.82 5.63 -7.46
CA ILE A 459 26.81 5.12 -8.38
C ILE A 459 26.78 6.01 -9.61
N TYR A 460 26.80 5.38 -10.75
CA TYR A 460 26.51 6.00 -12.04
C TYR A 460 25.05 5.78 -12.38
N TYR A 461 24.39 6.79 -12.94
CA TYR A 461 22.98 6.77 -13.31
C TYR A 461 22.05 6.34 -12.18
N PRO A 462 22.11 7.00 -11.02
CA PRO A 462 21.25 6.66 -9.90
C PRO A 462 19.78 6.88 -10.28
N GLU A 463 18.97 5.86 -10.05
CA GLU A 463 17.52 5.95 -10.00
C GLU A 463 17.10 5.87 -8.54
N ALA A 464 16.32 6.82 -8.06
CA ALA A 464 15.94 6.88 -6.66
C ALA A 464 14.42 7.01 -6.50
N THR A 465 13.88 6.29 -5.55
CA THR A 465 12.47 6.37 -5.19
C THR A 465 12.29 6.29 -3.68
N ALA A 466 11.21 6.87 -3.18
CA ALA A 466 10.91 6.90 -1.75
C ALA A 466 9.66 6.09 -1.42
N CYS A 467 9.74 5.33 -0.33
CA CYS A 467 8.60 4.66 0.26
C CYS A 467 8.59 4.96 1.76
N LYS A 468 7.66 5.79 2.22
CA LYS A 468 7.62 6.36 3.57
C LYS A 468 8.93 7.13 3.89
N HIS A 469 9.61 6.74 4.97
CA HIS A 469 10.88 7.32 5.41
C HIS A 469 12.13 6.63 4.83
N PHE A 470 11.92 5.66 3.93
CA PHE A 470 13.02 4.99 3.24
C PHE A 470 13.18 5.50 1.81
N ILE A 471 14.43 5.71 1.40
CA ILE A 471 14.79 5.98 0.02
C ILE A 471 15.53 4.77 -0.52
N TYR A 472 15.13 4.30 -1.69
CA TYR A 472 15.75 3.19 -2.41
C TYR A 472 16.49 3.73 -3.62
N VAL A 473 17.74 3.33 -3.78
CA VAL A 473 18.62 3.82 -4.84
C VAL A 473 19.21 2.65 -5.59
N LEU A 474 19.00 2.67 -6.91
CA LEU A 474 19.51 1.68 -7.84
C LEU A 474 20.50 2.34 -8.80
N GLY A 475 21.45 1.59 -9.32
CA GLY A 475 22.39 2.08 -10.31
C GLY A 475 23.54 1.12 -10.57
N SER A 476 24.58 1.59 -11.29
CA SER A 476 25.80 0.82 -11.58
C SER A 476 27.00 1.41 -10.89
N GLU A 477 27.89 0.57 -10.38
CA GLU A 477 29.18 0.98 -9.82
C GLU A 477 30.19 1.32 -10.93
N VAL A 478 30.01 0.76 -12.12
CA VAL A 478 30.95 0.89 -13.24
C VAL A 478 30.52 2.01 -14.18
N GLU A 479 31.47 2.90 -14.51
CA GLU A 479 31.25 3.89 -15.59
C GLU A 479 31.17 3.16 -16.92
N ILE A 480 30.20 3.55 -17.74
CA ILE A 480 30.05 3.01 -19.10
C ILE A 480 31.28 3.42 -19.91
N THR A 481 32.29 2.56 -19.98
CA THR A 481 33.40 2.67 -20.92
C THR A 481 33.13 1.90 -22.21
N ASP A 482 32.25 0.90 -22.15
CA ASP A 482 31.79 0.13 -23.32
C ASP A 482 30.27 0.30 -23.49
N VAL A 483 29.86 0.68 -24.69
CA VAL A 483 28.53 1.09 -25.11
C VAL A 483 27.44 0.01 -24.89
N PHE A 484 27.78 -1.17 -24.40
CA PHE A 484 26.90 -2.32 -24.53
C PHE A 484 26.27 -2.92 -23.28
N ASN A 485 26.70 -2.62 -22.04
CA ASN A 485 25.95 -3.13 -20.86
C ASN A 485 26.45 -2.64 -19.49
N PRO A 486 25.98 -1.52 -18.94
CA PRO A 486 26.10 -1.31 -17.48
C PRO A 486 25.07 -2.18 -16.78
N SER A 487 25.54 -3.24 -16.12
CA SER A 487 24.68 -4.04 -15.26
C SER A 487 24.21 -3.24 -14.04
N LEU A 488 22.99 -3.44 -13.62
CA LEU A 488 22.47 -2.91 -12.36
C LEU A 488 23.07 -3.76 -11.22
N ASP A 489 24.08 -3.22 -10.51
CA ASP A 489 24.83 -3.95 -9.48
C ASP A 489 24.76 -3.30 -8.09
N CYS A 490 24.16 -2.11 -8.00
CA CYS A 490 23.95 -1.40 -6.76
C CYS A 490 22.48 -1.28 -6.40
N PHE A 491 22.13 -1.72 -5.19
CA PHE A 491 20.81 -1.51 -4.61
C PHE A 491 20.95 -1.13 -3.14
N PHE A 492 20.68 0.14 -2.83
CA PHE A 492 20.82 0.69 -1.48
C PHE A 492 19.50 1.16 -0.93
N LYS A 493 19.35 1.03 0.39
CA LYS A 493 18.25 1.55 1.18
C LYS A 493 18.79 2.57 2.18
N TYR A 494 18.25 3.76 2.16
CA TYR A 494 18.56 4.83 3.11
C TYR A 494 17.37 5.07 4.04
N ASN A 495 17.62 5.14 5.33
CA ASN A 495 16.62 5.55 6.31
C ASN A 495 16.80 7.04 6.60
N ALA A 496 15.83 7.86 6.17
CA ALA A 496 15.88 9.31 6.30
C ALA A 496 15.70 9.83 7.74
N GLU A 497 15.17 9.00 8.65
CA GLU A 497 15.02 9.35 10.07
C GLU A 497 16.33 9.10 10.86
N THR A 498 17.02 8.01 10.55
CA THR A 498 18.24 7.61 11.28
C THR A 498 19.53 8.00 10.58
N ASP A 499 19.45 8.57 9.37
CA ASP A 499 20.59 8.95 8.52
C ASP A 499 21.57 7.80 8.26
N GLN A 500 21.02 6.59 7.96
CA GLN A 500 21.81 5.37 7.77
C GLN A 500 21.52 4.68 6.45
N TRP A 501 22.58 4.18 5.80
CA TRP A 501 22.51 3.36 4.61
C TRP A 501 22.61 1.88 4.94
N SER A 502 21.91 1.06 4.17
CA SER A 502 22.05 -0.39 4.13
C SER A 502 22.06 -0.86 2.68
N GLU A 503 22.89 -1.86 2.40
CA GLU A 503 22.92 -2.51 1.09
C GLU A 503 21.91 -3.63 1.05
N LEU A 504 21.13 -3.70 -0.03
CA LEU A 504 20.19 -4.78 -0.29
C LEU A 504 20.80 -5.75 -1.30
N VAL A 505 20.55 -7.04 -1.12
CA VAL A 505 20.95 -8.04 -2.10
C VAL A 505 20.03 -7.90 -3.32
N ALA A 506 20.59 -7.45 -4.41
CA ALA A 506 19.90 -7.47 -5.68
C ALA A 506 20.09 -8.87 -6.29
N GLU A 507 19.08 -9.72 -6.23
CA GLU A 507 19.01 -10.94 -7.05
C GLU A 507 18.71 -10.59 -8.52
N PHE A 508 19.22 -9.42 -8.94
CA PHE A 508 19.17 -9.03 -10.35
C PHE A 508 20.10 -9.99 -11.09
N GLY A 509 19.56 -10.94 -11.82
CA GLY A 509 20.34 -11.63 -12.82
C GLY A 509 21.01 -10.59 -13.74
N GLN A 510 22.05 -10.95 -14.47
CA GLN A 510 22.88 -10.12 -15.35
C GLN A 510 22.10 -9.33 -16.47
N PHE A 511 20.82 -9.08 -16.30
CA PHE A 511 19.88 -8.69 -17.37
C PHE A 511 19.35 -7.26 -17.28
N PHE A 512 19.57 -6.52 -16.17
CA PHE A 512 19.07 -5.15 -16.07
C PHE A 512 20.10 -4.13 -16.56
N HIS A 513 19.66 -3.26 -17.45
CA HIS A 513 20.46 -2.15 -17.93
C HIS A 513 20.28 -0.94 -17.01
N ALA A 514 21.32 -0.55 -16.27
CA ALA A 514 21.22 0.46 -15.21
C ALA A 514 20.66 1.82 -15.63
N THR A 515 20.77 2.18 -16.92
CA THR A 515 20.24 3.45 -17.44
C THR A 515 18.80 3.39 -17.92
N LEU A 516 18.23 2.19 -18.00
CA LEU A 516 16.91 1.93 -18.57
C LEU A 516 15.94 1.32 -17.53
N VAL A 517 16.22 1.55 -16.26
CA VAL A 517 15.37 1.07 -15.16
C VAL A 517 14.65 2.25 -14.53
N LYS A 518 13.37 2.05 -14.22
CA LYS A 518 12.55 2.96 -13.42
C LYS A 518 12.05 2.26 -12.16
N ALA A 519 12.22 2.91 -11.02
CA ALA A 519 11.78 2.40 -9.73
C ALA A 519 10.59 3.19 -9.20
N ILE A 520 9.47 2.51 -9.01
CA ILE A 520 8.18 3.14 -8.71
C ILE A 520 7.60 2.51 -7.44
N PRO A 521 7.28 3.30 -6.41
CA PRO A 521 6.64 2.80 -5.21
C PRO A 521 5.13 2.74 -5.40
N VAL A 522 4.54 1.57 -5.11
CA VAL A 522 3.08 1.36 -5.09
C VAL A 522 2.73 0.49 -3.88
N ASN A 523 1.86 0.96 -2.99
CA ASN A 523 1.36 0.19 -1.83
C ASN A 523 2.46 -0.53 -1.03
N PHE A 524 3.55 0.17 -0.67
CA PHE A 524 4.73 -0.36 0.04
C PHE A 524 5.54 -1.43 -0.71
N THR A 525 5.25 -1.65 -1.97
CA THR A 525 6.01 -2.50 -2.88
C THR A 525 6.76 -1.63 -3.87
N LEU A 526 8.00 -1.95 -4.16
CA LEU A 526 8.76 -1.28 -5.22
C LEU A 526 8.55 -2.04 -6.52
N TYR A 527 8.08 -1.35 -7.53
CA TYR A 527 8.00 -1.88 -8.89
C TYR A 527 9.19 -1.38 -9.69
N ILE A 528 9.88 -2.30 -10.32
CA ILE A 528 11.05 -2.03 -11.15
C ILE A 528 10.67 -2.32 -12.59
N CYS A 529 10.54 -1.26 -13.38
CA CYS A 529 10.26 -1.37 -14.80
C CYS A 529 11.57 -1.36 -15.58
N ASP A 530 11.89 -2.47 -16.24
CA ASP A 530 13.04 -2.59 -17.12
C ASP A 530 12.60 -2.23 -18.56
N LEU A 531 12.96 -1.04 -18.99
CA LEU A 531 12.63 -0.51 -20.31
C LEU A 531 13.43 -1.18 -21.44
N SER A 532 14.46 -1.97 -21.11
CA SER A 532 15.24 -2.70 -22.11
C SER A 532 14.64 -4.04 -22.50
N THR A 533 14.00 -4.71 -21.53
CA THR A 533 13.37 -6.03 -21.72
C THR A 533 11.86 -5.98 -21.67
N TYR A 534 11.27 -4.79 -21.46
CA TYR A 534 9.83 -4.55 -21.33
C TYR A 534 9.18 -5.36 -20.20
N LYS A 535 9.91 -5.60 -19.12
CA LYS A 535 9.43 -6.39 -17.98
C LYS A 535 9.26 -5.55 -16.73
N VAL A 536 8.28 -5.96 -15.92
CA VAL A 536 8.02 -5.38 -14.61
C VAL A 536 8.28 -6.44 -13.54
N TYR A 537 8.99 -6.00 -12.52
CA TYR A 537 9.28 -6.81 -11.32
C TYR A 537 8.81 -6.05 -10.10
N SER A 538 8.32 -6.78 -9.10
CA SER A 538 8.01 -6.20 -7.79
C SER A 538 9.01 -6.69 -6.73
N PHE A 539 9.36 -5.80 -5.84
CA PHE A 539 10.19 -6.05 -4.68
C PHE A 539 9.45 -5.66 -3.41
N CYS A 540 9.28 -6.60 -2.48
CA CYS A 540 8.71 -6.32 -1.18
C CYS A 540 9.80 -5.91 -0.18
N PRO A 541 9.86 -4.66 0.28
CA PRO A 541 10.91 -4.17 1.18
C PRO A 541 10.93 -4.81 2.57
N VAL A 542 9.85 -5.48 2.97
CA VAL A 542 9.71 -6.14 4.27
C VAL A 542 10.25 -7.56 4.22
N THR A 543 9.90 -8.31 3.19
CA THR A 543 10.30 -9.72 3.03
C THR A 543 11.56 -9.90 2.19
N CYS A 544 12.02 -8.83 1.52
CA CYS A 544 13.13 -8.85 0.55
C CYS A 544 12.91 -9.87 -0.58
N VAL A 545 11.66 -10.11 -0.97
CA VAL A 545 11.30 -11.07 -2.03
C VAL A 545 11.05 -10.34 -3.33
N TRP A 546 11.61 -10.87 -4.42
CA TRP A 546 11.38 -10.45 -5.79
C TRP A 546 10.33 -11.30 -6.48
N LYS A 547 9.48 -10.68 -7.32
CA LYS A 547 8.47 -11.36 -8.12
C LYS A 547 8.41 -10.74 -9.52
N GLY A 548 8.32 -11.54 -10.58
CA GLY A 548 8.00 -11.07 -11.92
C GLY A 548 6.50 -10.82 -12.03
N GLU A 549 6.12 -9.62 -12.50
CA GLU A 549 4.71 -9.21 -12.61
C GLU A 549 4.18 -9.27 -14.05
N GLY A 550 5.05 -9.37 -15.05
CA GLY A 550 4.66 -9.43 -16.45
C GLY A 550 5.49 -8.54 -17.35
N SER A 551 5.01 -8.30 -18.56
CA SER A 551 5.63 -7.42 -19.56
C SER A 551 4.63 -6.42 -20.09
N PHE A 552 5.13 -5.24 -20.52
CA PHE A 552 4.37 -4.22 -21.23
C PHE A 552 4.76 -4.24 -22.72
N GLU A 553 3.85 -3.75 -23.57
CA GLU A 553 4.02 -3.87 -25.02
C GLU A 553 4.48 -2.56 -25.69
N CYS A 554 4.17 -1.42 -25.09
CA CYS A 554 4.25 -0.12 -25.76
C CYS A 554 4.99 0.93 -24.91
N ALA A 555 6.28 0.76 -24.67
CA ALA A 555 7.10 1.86 -24.17
C ALA A 555 8.51 1.72 -24.73
N GLY A 556 9.03 2.81 -25.25
CA GLY A 556 10.38 2.83 -25.78
C GLY A 556 11.44 3.00 -24.72
N PHE A 557 12.70 2.94 -25.14
CA PHE A 557 13.81 3.42 -24.32
C PHE A 557 13.55 4.87 -23.91
N ASN A 558 14.03 5.29 -22.73
CA ASN A 558 13.86 6.65 -22.21
C ASN A 558 12.40 7.07 -21.95
N ALA A 559 11.50 6.11 -21.78
CA ALA A 559 10.15 6.36 -21.34
C ALA A 559 10.10 7.00 -19.94
N GLY A 560 9.06 7.78 -19.69
CA GLY A 560 8.72 8.23 -18.34
C GLY A 560 7.95 7.15 -17.60
N ALA A 561 8.08 7.11 -16.27
CA ALA A 561 7.28 6.20 -15.46
C ALA A 561 6.96 6.83 -14.09
N VAL A 562 5.70 6.72 -13.66
CA VAL A 562 5.22 7.26 -12.38
C VAL A 562 4.19 6.33 -11.74
N GLY A 563 4.13 6.32 -10.41
CA GLY A 563 3.13 5.57 -9.64
C GLY A 563 2.09 6.49 -9.03
N ILE A 564 0.83 6.11 -9.14
CA ILE A 564 -0.29 6.82 -8.50
C ILE A 564 -1.25 5.78 -7.93
N GLU A 565 -1.39 5.77 -6.61
CA GLU A 565 -2.23 4.81 -5.89
C GLU A 565 -1.80 3.36 -6.14
N ASP A 566 -2.65 2.55 -6.77
CA ASP A 566 -2.37 1.15 -7.14
C ASP A 566 -1.95 0.97 -8.61
N LYS A 567 -1.68 2.08 -9.32
CA LYS A 567 -1.39 2.11 -10.75
C LYS A 567 0.02 2.60 -11.06
N ILE A 568 0.61 2.03 -12.11
CA ILE A 568 1.88 2.47 -12.68
C ILE A 568 1.61 2.94 -14.10
N TYR A 569 1.98 4.18 -14.39
CA TYR A 569 1.89 4.79 -15.71
C TYR A 569 3.25 4.75 -16.38
N ILE A 570 3.32 4.24 -17.60
CA ILE A 570 4.50 4.28 -18.47
C ILE A 570 4.14 5.13 -19.68
N LEU A 571 4.98 6.12 -19.98
CA LEU A 571 4.67 7.17 -20.96
C LEU A 571 5.77 7.27 -22.00
N GLY A 572 5.40 7.27 -23.28
CA GLY A 572 6.27 7.59 -24.40
C GLY A 572 7.55 6.77 -24.49
N GLY A 573 8.62 7.40 -24.94
CA GLY A 573 9.90 6.76 -25.19
C GLY A 573 10.20 6.55 -26.68
N ASP A 574 11.28 5.84 -26.99
CA ASP A 574 11.74 5.58 -28.35
C ASP A 574 12.00 4.08 -28.60
N TYR A 575 11.40 3.51 -29.63
CA TYR A 575 11.65 2.12 -30.06
C TYR A 575 12.93 1.99 -30.91
N ALA A 576 13.24 3.06 -31.65
CA ALA A 576 14.43 3.20 -32.46
C ALA A 576 14.82 4.69 -32.49
N PRO A 577 16.03 5.08 -32.94
CA PRO A 577 16.51 6.45 -32.89
C PRO A 577 15.57 7.52 -33.46
N ASP A 578 14.69 7.14 -34.39
CA ASP A 578 13.74 8.05 -35.05
C ASP A 578 12.26 7.65 -34.84
N GLU A 579 11.99 6.65 -34.02
CA GLU A 579 10.65 6.12 -33.78
C GLU A 579 10.21 6.38 -32.32
N ILE A 580 9.73 7.60 -32.08
CA ILE A 580 9.27 8.07 -30.79
C ILE A 580 7.76 7.85 -30.68
N THR A 581 7.29 7.35 -29.54
CA THR A 581 5.87 7.11 -29.28
C THR A 581 5.25 8.15 -28.34
N ASP A 582 3.93 8.35 -28.46
CA ASP A 582 3.09 9.12 -27.56
C ASP A 582 2.18 8.23 -26.70
N GLU A 583 2.30 6.92 -26.82
CA GLU A 583 1.48 5.95 -26.12
C GLU A 583 1.68 6.01 -24.60
N VAL A 584 0.59 5.74 -23.87
CA VAL A 584 0.58 5.68 -22.41
C VAL A 584 -0.09 4.38 -21.97
N GLN A 585 0.62 3.59 -21.20
CA GLN A 585 0.11 2.36 -20.64
C GLN A 585 0.03 2.43 -19.10
N VAL A 586 -0.99 1.79 -18.57
CA VAL A 586 -1.25 1.73 -17.12
C VAL A 586 -1.25 0.29 -16.65
N TYR A 587 -0.42 -0.03 -15.69
CA TYR A 587 -0.44 -1.31 -14.99
C TYR A 587 -1.24 -1.19 -13.69
N HIS A 588 -2.22 -2.06 -13.50
CA HIS A 588 -3.01 -2.18 -12.29
C HIS A 588 -2.39 -3.24 -11.36
N SER A 589 -1.73 -2.81 -10.29
CA SER A 589 -1.01 -3.72 -9.37
C SER A 589 -1.92 -4.73 -8.66
N ASN A 590 -3.20 -4.39 -8.46
CA ASN A 590 -4.20 -5.24 -7.79
C ASN A 590 -4.82 -6.30 -8.72
N ARG A 591 -4.80 -6.09 -10.04
CA ARG A 591 -5.35 -7.02 -11.06
C ARG A 591 -4.27 -7.70 -11.87
N SER A 592 -3.03 -7.19 -11.83
CA SER A 592 -1.90 -7.61 -12.69
C SER A 592 -2.23 -7.52 -14.19
N GLU A 593 -2.93 -6.46 -14.60
CA GLU A 593 -3.39 -6.22 -15.97
C GLU A 593 -2.88 -4.87 -16.47
N TRP A 594 -2.66 -4.79 -17.80
CA TRP A 594 -2.32 -3.58 -18.52
C TRP A 594 -3.54 -3.00 -19.22
N GLU A 595 -3.62 -1.68 -19.24
CA GLU A 595 -4.66 -0.90 -19.91
C GLU A 595 -4.01 0.24 -20.68
N GLU A 596 -4.49 0.52 -21.89
CA GLU A 596 -4.12 1.71 -22.65
C GLU A 596 -5.04 2.87 -22.27
N VAL A 597 -4.45 4.04 -22.09
CA VAL A 597 -5.18 5.28 -21.78
C VAL A 597 -4.88 6.33 -22.85
N SER A 598 -5.49 7.50 -22.75
CA SER A 598 -5.32 8.58 -23.73
C SER A 598 -3.84 8.91 -23.97
N PRO A 599 -3.37 8.86 -25.24
CA PRO A 599 -1.98 9.11 -25.58
C PRO A 599 -1.58 10.55 -25.27
N MET A 600 -0.29 10.80 -25.10
CA MET A 600 0.25 12.15 -24.93
C MET A 600 -0.06 13.04 -26.15
N PRO A 601 -0.24 14.34 -25.96
CA PRO A 601 -0.50 15.27 -27.09
C PRO A 601 0.62 15.27 -28.14
N ARG A 602 1.78 14.76 -27.77
CA ARG A 602 2.95 14.66 -28.62
C ARG A 602 3.85 13.50 -28.20
N ALA A 603 4.42 12.81 -29.18
CA ALA A 603 5.46 11.82 -28.95
C ALA A 603 6.71 12.46 -28.33
N LEU A 604 7.16 11.94 -27.18
CA LEU A 604 8.31 12.44 -26.42
C LEU A 604 9.22 11.30 -25.96
N THR A 605 10.51 11.60 -25.94
CA THR A 605 11.56 10.78 -25.34
C THR A 605 12.50 11.67 -24.51
N GLU A 606 13.20 11.13 -23.52
CA GLU A 606 14.10 11.88 -22.65
C GLU A 606 13.44 13.12 -22.01
N PHE A 607 12.34 12.95 -21.35
CA PHE A 607 11.58 14.00 -20.68
C PHE A 607 11.49 13.76 -19.17
N HIS A 608 11.14 14.79 -18.44
CA HIS A 608 10.84 14.68 -17.02
C HIS A 608 9.36 14.40 -16.80
N CYS A 609 9.06 13.46 -15.91
CA CYS A 609 7.70 13.24 -15.45
C CYS A 609 7.67 13.09 -13.92
N CYS A 610 6.63 13.61 -13.31
CA CYS A 610 6.38 13.46 -11.88
C CYS A 610 4.89 13.60 -11.58
N VAL A 611 4.48 13.14 -10.40
CA VAL A 611 3.13 13.31 -9.91
C VAL A 611 3.04 14.60 -9.12
N ILE A 612 2.14 15.48 -9.51
CA ILE A 612 1.81 16.69 -8.79
C ILE A 612 0.39 16.59 -8.24
N GLN A 613 0.17 17.16 -7.06
CA GLN A 613 -1.08 17.08 -6.35
C GLN A 613 -1.53 18.48 -5.94
N PHE A 614 -2.78 18.82 -6.25
CA PHE A 614 -3.38 20.10 -5.84
C PHE A 614 -4.55 19.86 -4.89
N SER A 615 -4.78 20.79 -3.98
CA SER A 615 -6.07 20.89 -3.33
C SER A 615 -7.16 21.22 -4.38
N LYS A 616 -8.32 20.55 -4.32
CA LYS A 616 -9.44 20.83 -5.22
C LYS A 616 -9.88 22.30 -5.20
N GLN A 617 -9.60 23.02 -4.11
CA GLN A 617 -9.90 24.44 -3.97
C GLN A 617 -8.85 25.34 -4.63
N SER A 618 -7.59 24.91 -4.69
CA SER A 618 -6.46 25.66 -5.24
C SER A 618 -6.01 25.18 -6.62
N ASP A 619 -6.74 24.23 -7.22
CA ASP A 619 -6.36 23.61 -8.49
C ASP A 619 -6.39 24.66 -9.63
N PRO A 620 -5.23 25.05 -10.18
CA PRO A 620 -5.15 26.07 -11.21
C PRO A 620 -5.66 25.56 -12.56
N TRP A 621 -5.84 24.24 -12.71
CA TRP A 621 -6.15 23.59 -13.97
C TRP A 621 -7.63 23.16 -14.08
N MET A 622 -8.36 23.12 -12.95
CA MET A 622 -9.81 22.88 -12.95
C MET A 622 -10.60 24.01 -13.61
N SER A 623 -10.17 25.26 -13.44
CA SER A 623 -10.89 26.44 -13.96
C SER A 623 -10.74 26.66 -15.47
N SER A 624 -9.89 25.93 -16.17
CA SER A 624 -9.73 26.01 -17.62
C SER A 624 -10.75 25.17 -18.42
N HIS A 625 -11.69 24.50 -17.72
CA HIS A 625 -12.74 23.66 -18.31
C HIS A 625 -14.16 24.21 -18.18
N LEU A 626 -14.33 25.42 -17.62
CA LEU A 626 -15.55 26.21 -17.67
C LEU A 626 -15.40 27.32 -18.72
#